data_9c00529bbb3cef33b5bce3e813b5816b
#
_entry.id   9c00529bbb3cef33b5bce3e813b5816b
#
_cell.length_a   1.000
_cell.length_b   1.000
_cell.length_c   1.000
_cell.angle_alpha   90.00
_cell.angle_beta   90.00
_cell.angle_gamma   90.00
#
_symmetry.space_group_name_H-M   'P 1'
#
loop_
_entity.id
_entity.type
_entity.pdbx_description
1 polymer ?
#
loop_
_entity_poly.entity_id
_entity_poly.type
_entity_poly.pdbx_seq_one_letter_code
_entity_poly.pdbx_strand_id
1 'polypeptide(L)'
;GSATPNAPTTAPSAPTALATDVVSLYSDAYTTTAGFDIPQWANSQVLLSDTTIASNKVLKGDQFTFQGFQFAAVDATSKGLGKLHLDIWSKDATPVKIYVISAGQDSEFVEVTPTAGAWKSVDIDLSAFTKIDKTKIIQVKMDTGIQPVTKVMYFDNIYFGKADAPTTAPSVPTQGASTVKSLFSDSYSNAVETTWSTTWDSVT
;
A
#
# COMPACT_ATOMS: atom_id res chain seq x y z
N GLY A 1 21.05 -16.98 -21.71
CA GLY A 1 20.12 -16.11 -21.01
C GLY A 1 20.70 -14.71 -20.92
N SER A 2 19.89 -13.68 -21.14
CA SER A 2 20.31 -12.28 -20.93
C SER A 2 20.65 -12.09 -19.46
N ALA A 3 21.74 -11.39 -19.15
CA ALA A 3 22.08 -11.08 -17.76
C ALA A 3 21.04 -10.13 -17.16
N THR A 4 20.66 -10.36 -15.90
CA THR A 4 19.79 -9.43 -15.16
C THR A 4 20.46 -8.05 -15.09
N PRO A 5 19.77 -6.96 -15.45
CA PRO A 5 20.36 -5.62 -15.43
C PRO A 5 20.73 -5.22 -13.99
N ASN A 6 21.72 -4.34 -13.85
CA ASN A 6 22.14 -3.84 -12.54
C ASN A 6 21.26 -2.70 -12.01
N ALA A 7 20.43 -2.12 -12.86
CA ALA A 7 19.49 -1.04 -12.54
C ALA A 7 18.26 -1.15 -13.45
N PRO A 8 17.10 -0.63 -13.06
CA PRO A 8 15.94 -0.58 -13.93
C PRO A 8 16.23 0.31 -15.15
N THR A 9 15.76 -0.13 -16.31
CA THR A 9 15.86 0.60 -17.59
C THR A 9 14.54 1.28 -17.97
N THR A 10 13.46 0.91 -17.31
CA THR A 10 12.12 1.47 -17.50
C THR A 10 11.58 1.96 -16.16
N ALA A 11 10.75 2.98 -16.17
CA ALA A 11 10.00 3.38 -14.98
C ALA A 11 8.91 2.32 -14.64
N PRO A 12 8.42 2.28 -13.40
CA PRO A 12 7.21 1.53 -13.09
C PRO A 12 6.01 2.14 -13.82
N SER A 13 4.91 1.41 -13.89
CA SER A 13 3.67 1.95 -14.45
C SER A 13 3.15 3.10 -13.61
N ALA A 14 2.63 4.15 -14.25
CA ALA A 14 1.98 5.23 -13.53
C ALA A 14 0.77 4.70 -12.73
N PRO A 15 0.59 5.13 -11.48
CA PRO A 15 -0.56 4.71 -10.70
C PRO A 15 -1.86 5.27 -11.29
N THR A 16 -2.96 4.52 -11.12
CA THR A 16 -4.28 4.86 -11.68
C THR A 16 -5.28 5.36 -10.64
N ALA A 17 -4.94 5.30 -9.35
CA ALA A 17 -5.81 5.79 -8.29
C ALA A 17 -6.03 7.31 -8.41
N LEU A 18 -7.22 7.78 -8.07
CA LEU A 18 -7.49 9.23 -8.05
C LEU A 18 -6.69 9.90 -6.93
N ALA A 19 -6.18 11.11 -7.19
CA ALA A 19 -5.41 11.87 -6.19
C ALA A 19 -6.20 12.14 -4.90
N THR A 20 -7.52 12.22 -4.98
CA THR A 20 -8.42 12.37 -3.82
C THR A 20 -8.53 11.10 -2.95
N ASP A 21 -8.14 9.95 -3.49
CA ASP A 21 -8.28 8.64 -2.87
C ASP A 21 -6.96 8.09 -2.31
N VAL A 22 -5.91 8.92 -2.31
CA VAL A 22 -4.58 8.54 -1.87
C VAL A 22 -4.00 9.52 -0.84
N VAL A 23 -3.09 9.02 -0.01
CA VAL A 23 -2.14 9.81 0.78
C VAL A 23 -0.75 9.37 0.35
N SER A 24 -0.08 10.20 -0.43
CA SER A 24 1.20 9.87 -1.07
C SER A 24 2.37 10.17 -0.15
N LEU A 25 3.31 9.22 -0.10
CA LEU A 25 4.60 9.37 0.55
C LEU A 25 5.69 9.71 -0.48
N TYR A 26 5.72 8.98 -1.59
CA TYR A 26 6.70 9.20 -2.65
C TYR A 26 6.12 8.78 -4.01
N SER A 27 5.94 9.71 -4.92
CA SER A 27 5.48 9.47 -6.30
C SER A 27 5.52 10.77 -7.11
N ASP A 28 5.81 10.70 -8.39
CA ASP A 28 5.68 11.85 -9.32
C ASP A 28 4.21 12.14 -9.67
N ALA A 29 3.32 11.17 -9.48
CA ALA A 29 1.90 11.30 -9.84
C ALA A 29 1.07 12.07 -8.80
N TYR A 30 1.55 12.21 -7.57
CA TYR A 30 0.77 12.76 -6.45
C TYR A 30 1.58 13.75 -5.62
N THR A 31 0.88 14.68 -4.98
CA THR A 31 1.48 15.55 -3.98
C THR A 31 1.85 14.75 -2.72
N THR A 32 3.09 14.85 -2.30
CA THR A 32 3.58 14.22 -1.07
C THR A 32 2.86 14.78 0.16
N THR A 33 2.52 13.90 1.11
CA THR A 33 1.80 14.25 2.33
C THR A 33 2.62 15.19 3.23
N ALA A 34 1.93 15.94 4.08
CA ALA A 34 2.54 16.86 5.03
C ALA A 34 3.47 16.13 6.01
N GLY A 35 4.56 16.78 6.40
CA GLY A 35 5.53 16.27 7.37
C GLY A 35 6.31 15.05 6.88
N PHE A 36 6.28 14.75 5.58
CA PHE A 36 7.09 13.68 5.02
C PHE A 36 8.58 13.98 5.17
N ASP A 37 9.30 13.02 5.72
CA ASP A 37 10.74 13.04 5.92
C ASP A 37 11.34 11.65 5.80
N ILE A 38 12.60 11.59 5.39
CA ILE A 38 13.37 10.36 5.27
C ILE A 38 14.56 10.45 6.23
N PRO A 39 14.35 10.22 7.54
CA PRO A 39 15.39 10.38 8.53
C PRO A 39 16.48 9.31 8.39
N GLN A 40 17.70 9.68 8.69
CA GLN A 40 18.80 8.73 8.85
C GLN A 40 18.63 8.04 10.22
N TRP A 41 18.05 6.84 10.21
CA TRP A 41 17.90 6.06 11.43
C TRP A 41 19.22 5.44 11.86
N ALA A 42 19.43 5.33 13.17
CA ALA A 42 20.62 4.69 13.74
C ALA A 42 20.78 3.26 13.18
N ASN A 43 22.02 2.89 12.86
CA ASN A 43 22.41 1.62 12.24
C ASN A 43 21.93 1.40 10.78
N SER A 44 21.20 2.31 10.18
CA SER A 44 20.97 2.28 8.74
C SER A 44 22.25 2.68 7.99
N GLN A 45 22.62 1.90 6.98
CA GLN A 45 23.75 2.21 6.10
C GLN A 45 23.27 2.64 4.70
N VAL A 46 21.97 2.78 4.52
CA VAL A 46 21.38 3.10 3.24
C VAL A 46 21.78 4.50 2.79
N LEU A 47 22.25 4.60 1.56
CA LEU A 47 22.50 5.86 0.87
C LEU A 47 21.34 6.10 -0.11
N LEU A 48 20.43 6.98 0.27
CA LEU A 48 19.26 7.32 -0.55
C LEU A 48 19.58 8.45 -1.51
N SER A 49 19.05 8.33 -2.72
CA SER A 49 19.10 9.38 -3.74
C SER A 49 17.90 9.30 -4.66
N ASP A 50 17.43 10.46 -5.10
CA ASP A 50 16.53 10.53 -6.25
C ASP A 50 17.32 10.21 -7.52
N THR A 51 16.76 9.39 -8.39
CA THR A 51 17.31 9.12 -9.71
C THR A 51 16.20 9.15 -10.75
N THR A 52 16.53 9.54 -11.98
CA THR A 52 15.55 9.62 -13.06
C THR A 52 15.69 8.43 -13.99
N ILE A 53 14.60 7.73 -14.23
CA ILE A 53 14.52 6.59 -15.15
C ILE A 53 13.36 6.84 -16.10
N ALA A 54 13.64 6.93 -17.40
CA ALA A 54 12.64 7.21 -18.43
C ALA A 54 11.75 8.44 -18.10
N SER A 55 12.37 9.53 -17.64
CA SER A 55 11.72 10.79 -17.20
C SER A 55 10.86 10.70 -15.93
N ASN A 56 10.88 9.58 -15.24
CA ASN A 56 10.22 9.38 -13.94
C ASN A 56 11.26 9.40 -12.82
N LYS A 57 10.97 10.12 -11.74
CA LYS A 57 11.83 10.17 -10.56
C LYS A 57 11.55 8.97 -9.67
N VAL A 58 12.57 8.21 -9.35
CA VAL A 58 12.48 7.06 -8.45
C VAL A 58 13.46 7.20 -7.30
N LEU A 59 13.15 6.61 -6.16
CA LEU A 59 14.02 6.55 -5.00
C LEU A 59 14.97 5.37 -5.14
N LYS A 60 16.27 5.65 -5.16
CA LYS A 60 17.33 4.65 -5.15
C LYS A 60 17.92 4.53 -3.75
N GLY A 61 18.05 3.33 -3.24
CA GLY A 61 18.80 3.02 -2.01
C GLY A 61 19.99 2.14 -2.32
N ASP A 62 21.19 2.71 -2.24
CA ASP A 62 22.44 1.94 -2.24
C ASP A 62 22.74 1.41 -0.83
N GLN A 63 23.41 0.27 -0.71
CA GLN A 63 23.73 -0.37 0.56
C GLN A 63 22.46 -0.61 1.42
N PHE A 64 21.42 -1.10 0.77
CA PHE A 64 20.10 -1.17 1.40
C PHE A 64 20.04 -2.21 2.52
N THR A 65 19.87 -1.75 3.74
CA THR A 65 19.55 -2.56 4.94
C THR A 65 18.09 -2.36 5.32
N PHE A 66 17.81 -1.19 5.88
CA PHE A 66 16.47 -0.74 6.20
C PHE A 66 16.37 0.78 6.08
N GLN A 67 15.21 1.25 5.71
CA GLN A 67 14.88 2.67 5.65
C GLN A 67 13.44 2.89 6.11
N GLY A 68 13.26 3.91 6.95
CA GLY A 68 11.96 4.40 7.34
C GLY A 68 11.60 5.71 6.67
N PHE A 69 10.33 5.91 6.45
CA PHE A 69 9.70 7.18 6.10
C PHE A 69 8.83 7.60 7.27
N GLN A 70 8.90 8.86 7.67
CA GLN A 70 7.99 9.41 8.66
C GLN A 70 7.20 10.58 8.06
N PHE A 71 6.02 10.80 8.62
CA PHE A 71 5.08 11.79 8.10
C PHE A 71 4.10 12.22 9.20
N ALA A 72 3.36 13.31 8.96
CA ALA A 72 2.25 13.68 9.83
C ALA A 72 1.24 12.55 9.95
N ALA A 73 0.70 12.32 11.14
CA ALA A 73 -0.19 11.20 11.40
C ALA A 73 -1.34 11.10 10.37
N VAL A 74 -1.47 9.93 9.77
CA VAL A 74 -2.52 9.60 8.81
C VAL A 74 -3.60 8.80 9.51
N ASP A 75 -4.84 9.33 9.51
CA ASP A 75 -6.03 8.59 9.88
C ASP A 75 -6.56 7.82 8.66
N ALA A 76 -6.11 6.56 8.52
CA ALA A 76 -6.53 5.71 7.43
C ALA A 76 -8.01 5.32 7.55
N THR A 77 -8.54 5.23 8.77
CA THR A 77 -9.94 4.83 9.02
C THR A 77 -10.91 5.89 8.52
N SER A 78 -10.76 7.15 8.95
CA SER A 78 -11.66 8.24 8.53
C SER A 78 -11.55 8.55 7.04
N LYS A 79 -10.38 8.30 6.44
CA LYS A 79 -10.16 8.50 5.00
C LYS A 79 -10.57 7.30 4.13
N GLY A 80 -10.99 6.20 4.73
CA GLY A 80 -11.34 4.97 4.01
C GLY A 80 -10.15 4.33 3.28
N LEU A 81 -8.92 4.55 3.76
CA LEU A 81 -7.71 3.95 3.17
C LEU A 81 -7.60 2.50 3.62
N GLY A 82 -7.45 1.59 2.68
CA GLY A 82 -7.44 0.15 2.93
C GLY A 82 -6.14 -0.54 2.55
N LYS A 83 -5.24 0.12 1.81
CA LYS A 83 -4.00 -0.48 1.34
C LYS A 83 -2.82 0.48 1.40
N LEU A 84 -1.61 -0.10 1.52
CA LEU A 84 -0.35 0.54 1.18
C LEU A 84 0.10 0.01 -0.18
N HIS A 85 0.29 0.89 -1.14
CA HIS A 85 0.85 0.60 -2.45
C HIS A 85 2.33 0.97 -2.49
N LEU A 86 3.15 0.17 -3.18
CA LEU A 86 4.51 0.53 -3.55
C LEU A 86 4.96 -0.23 -4.79
N ASP A 87 5.77 0.42 -5.62
CA ASP A 87 6.53 -0.22 -6.67
C ASP A 87 7.96 -0.47 -6.18
N ILE A 88 8.45 -1.69 -6.38
CA ILE A 88 9.76 -2.12 -5.92
C ILE A 88 10.53 -2.82 -7.04
N TRP A 89 11.81 -2.53 -7.14
CA TRP A 89 12.73 -3.20 -8.05
C TRP A 89 14.01 -3.58 -7.32
N SER A 90 14.51 -4.77 -7.59
CA SER A 90 15.87 -5.18 -7.23
C SER A 90 16.47 -6.09 -8.31
N LYS A 91 17.80 -6.11 -8.39
CA LYS A 91 18.51 -6.99 -9.33
C LYS A 91 18.24 -8.47 -9.07
N ASP A 92 18.17 -8.82 -7.82
CA ASP A 92 17.92 -10.16 -7.30
C ASP A 92 16.67 -10.16 -6.42
N ALA A 93 15.88 -11.15 -6.40
CA ALA A 93 14.64 -11.23 -5.66
C ALA A 93 14.86 -11.19 -4.12
N THR A 94 15.57 -10.16 -3.61
CA THR A 94 15.81 -9.99 -2.16
C THR A 94 14.50 -9.66 -1.46
N PRO A 95 14.04 -10.49 -0.51
CA PRO A 95 12.83 -10.21 0.25
C PRO A 95 12.97 -8.93 1.09
N VAL A 96 11.89 -8.18 1.19
CA VAL A 96 11.80 -6.94 1.97
C VAL A 96 10.60 -7.03 2.90
N LYS A 97 10.84 -6.81 4.19
CA LYS A 97 9.79 -6.66 5.19
C LYS A 97 9.27 -5.23 5.15
N ILE A 98 7.98 -5.09 4.93
CA ILE A 98 7.28 -3.80 4.90
C ILE A 98 6.49 -3.65 6.18
N TYR A 99 6.83 -2.65 6.97
CA TYR A 99 6.16 -2.30 8.22
C TYR A 99 5.29 -1.08 8.01
N VAL A 100 4.08 -1.10 8.56
CA VAL A 100 3.25 0.08 8.78
C VAL A 100 3.22 0.33 10.28
N ILE A 101 3.55 1.54 10.71
CA ILE A 101 3.87 1.83 12.11
C ILE A 101 2.95 2.94 12.63
N SER A 102 2.29 2.69 13.75
CA SER A 102 1.73 3.70 14.64
C SER A 102 2.60 3.82 15.90
N ALA A 103 2.40 4.85 16.72
CA ALA A 103 3.25 5.09 17.88
C ALA A 103 3.41 3.84 18.77
N GLY A 104 4.64 3.37 18.95
CA GLY A 104 5.00 2.22 19.78
C GLY A 104 4.69 0.84 19.17
N GLN A 105 4.34 0.75 17.88
CA GLN A 105 3.96 -0.50 17.22
C GLN A 105 4.72 -0.68 15.90
N ASP A 106 5.88 -1.35 15.96
CA ASP A 106 6.76 -1.58 14.81
C ASP A 106 7.05 -3.06 14.51
N SER A 107 6.38 -3.98 15.19
CA SER A 107 6.71 -5.42 15.13
C SER A 107 6.00 -6.18 14.01
N GLU A 108 4.96 -5.63 13.42
CA GLU A 108 4.21 -6.30 12.35
C GLU A 108 4.73 -5.90 10.97
N PHE A 109 4.92 -6.89 10.13
CA PHE A 109 5.34 -6.67 8.75
C PHE A 109 4.65 -7.63 7.78
N VAL A 110 4.61 -7.24 6.53
CA VAL A 110 4.33 -8.12 5.40
C VAL A 110 5.62 -8.26 4.60
N GLU A 111 6.02 -9.49 4.29
CA GLU A 111 7.19 -9.73 3.47
C GLU A 111 6.82 -9.71 1.99
N VAL A 112 7.57 -8.94 1.22
CA VAL A 112 7.44 -8.81 -0.23
C VAL A 112 8.72 -9.29 -0.89
N THR A 113 8.60 -10.23 -1.83
CA THR A 113 9.73 -10.64 -2.67
C THR A 113 9.62 -9.96 -4.02
N PRO A 114 10.54 -9.06 -4.38
CA PRO A 114 10.59 -8.44 -5.70
C PRO A 114 10.77 -9.48 -6.82
N THR A 115 10.45 -9.10 -8.05
CA THR A 115 10.84 -9.86 -9.22
C THR A 115 12.26 -9.47 -9.62
N ALA A 116 13.16 -10.44 -9.76
CA ALA A 116 14.57 -10.15 -10.12
C ALA A 116 14.65 -9.39 -11.45
N GLY A 117 15.24 -8.19 -11.43
CA GLY A 117 15.48 -7.36 -12.61
C GLY A 117 14.22 -6.76 -13.25
N ALA A 118 13.10 -6.75 -12.57
CA ALA A 118 11.84 -6.15 -13.03
C ALA A 118 11.13 -5.39 -11.90
N TRP A 119 10.36 -4.37 -12.27
CA TRP A 119 9.45 -3.72 -11.33
C TRP A 119 8.34 -4.67 -10.88
N LYS A 120 8.01 -4.61 -9.63
CA LYS A 120 6.87 -5.29 -9.02
C LYS A 120 6.02 -4.28 -8.28
N SER A 121 4.79 -4.10 -8.74
CA SER A 121 3.76 -3.36 -8.02
C SER A 121 3.15 -4.25 -6.94
N VAL A 122 2.98 -3.70 -5.75
CA VAL A 122 2.49 -4.41 -4.58
C VAL A 122 1.43 -3.58 -3.88
N ASP A 123 0.28 -4.19 -3.63
CA ASP A 123 -0.74 -3.69 -2.73
C ASP A 123 -0.74 -4.54 -1.46
N ILE A 124 -0.54 -3.91 -0.32
CA ILE A 124 -0.58 -4.54 1.00
C ILE A 124 -1.83 -4.06 1.71
N ASP A 125 -2.76 -4.97 1.97
CA ASP A 125 -3.97 -4.67 2.72
C ASP A 125 -3.61 -4.23 4.15
N LEU A 126 -4.14 -3.09 4.59
CA LEU A 126 -3.93 -2.59 5.95
C LEU A 126 -4.56 -3.49 7.01
N SER A 127 -5.47 -4.40 6.64
CA SER A 127 -6.01 -5.42 7.56
C SER A 127 -4.94 -6.43 8.01
N ALA A 128 -3.86 -6.61 7.25
CA ALA A 128 -2.74 -7.46 7.62
C ALA A 128 -1.99 -6.97 8.88
N PHE A 129 -2.13 -5.69 9.22
CA PHE A 129 -1.54 -5.08 10.41
C PHE A 129 -2.61 -4.98 11.50
N THR A 130 -2.59 -5.90 12.47
CA THR A 130 -3.65 -6.05 13.47
C THR A 130 -3.41 -5.28 14.76
N LYS A 131 -2.14 -4.93 15.03
CA LYS A 131 -1.73 -4.28 16.28
C LYS A 131 -1.57 -2.76 16.17
N ILE A 132 -1.56 -2.19 14.96
CA ILE A 132 -1.39 -0.76 14.76
C ILE A 132 -2.69 0.01 15.00
N ASP A 133 -2.57 1.24 15.47
CA ASP A 133 -3.66 2.22 15.46
C ASP A 133 -3.78 2.87 14.07
N LYS A 134 -4.73 2.39 13.27
CA LYS A 134 -4.96 2.88 11.89
C LYS A 134 -5.47 4.32 11.83
N THR A 135 -5.85 4.91 12.96
CA THR A 135 -6.19 6.34 13.02
C THR A 135 -4.97 7.24 13.17
N LYS A 136 -3.78 6.67 13.43
CA LYS A 136 -2.54 7.40 13.73
C LYS A 136 -1.31 6.73 13.14
N ILE A 137 -1.36 6.39 11.87
CA ILE A 137 -0.18 5.86 11.16
C ILE A 137 0.83 6.99 10.97
N ILE A 138 2.08 6.78 11.39
CA ILE A 138 3.12 7.81 11.40
C ILE A 138 4.38 7.43 10.62
N GLN A 139 4.59 6.14 10.31
CA GLN A 139 5.78 5.68 9.62
C GLN A 139 5.48 4.45 8.74
N VAL A 140 6.30 4.30 7.70
CA VAL A 140 6.48 3.07 6.91
C VAL A 140 7.95 2.73 6.94
N LYS A 141 8.30 1.46 7.21
CA LYS A 141 9.68 0.98 7.18
C LYS A 141 9.81 -0.16 6.17
N MET A 142 10.89 -0.16 5.44
CA MET A 142 11.32 -1.25 4.56
C MET A 142 12.62 -1.82 5.10
N ASP A 143 12.73 -3.15 5.23
CA ASP A 143 13.84 -3.81 5.90
C ASP A 143 14.18 -5.13 5.21
N THR A 144 15.41 -5.25 4.73
CA THR A 144 15.91 -6.50 4.12
C THR A 144 16.59 -7.41 5.14
N GLY A 145 16.89 -6.90 6.34
CA GLY A 145 17.61 -7.64 7.37
C GLY A 145 19.05 -8.01 7.03
N ILE A 146 19.58 -7.56 5.90
CA ILE A 146 20.90 -7.94 5.39
C ILE A 146 21.98 -7.00 5.95
N GLN A 147 23.00 -7.57 6.59
CA GLN A 147 24.18 -6.88 7.12
C GLN A 147 25.45 -7.70 6.88
N PRO A 148 26.57 -7.15 6.35
CA PRO A 148 26.71 -5.86 5.69
C PRO A 148 26.10 -5.86 4.29
N VAL A 149 25.88 -4.69 3.72
CA VAL A 149 25.00 -4.50 2.57
C VAL A 149 25.76 -4.30 1.28
N THR A 150 25.34 -5.04 0.27
CA THR A 150 25.72 -4.80 -1.13
C THR A 150 24.51 -4.62 -2.03
N LYS A 151 23.30 -4.54 -1.45
CA LYS A 151 22.06 -4.50 -2.20
C LYS A 151 21.72 -3.09 -2.66
N VAL A 152 21.24 -3.01 -3.89
CA VAL A 152 20.65 -1.79 -4.44
C VAL A 152 19.18 -2.05 -4.69
N MET A 153 18.33 -1.20 -4.12
CA MET A 153 16.90 -1.27 -4.26
C MET A 153 16.39 0.02 -4.88
N TYR A 154 15.31 -0.08 -5.63
CA TYR A 154 14.60 1.08 -6.16
C TYR A 154 13.15 1.00 -5.74
N PHE A 155 12.58 2.15 -5.41
CA PHE A 155 11.20 2.29 -4.97
C PHE A 155 10.53 3.46 -5.67
N ASP A 156 9.23 3.34 -5.89
CA ASP A 156 8.39 4.40 -6.42
C ASP A 156 6.94 4.18 -6.02
N ASN A 157 6.11 5.17 -6.28
CA ASN A 157 4.66 5.13 -6.10
C ASN A 157 4.25 4.59 -4.72
N ILE A 158 4.90 5.10 -3.65
CA ILE A 158 4.59 4.71 -2.28
C ILE A 158 3.44 5.59 -1.77
N TYR A 159 2.27 5.00 -1.55
CA TYR A 159 1.11 5.72 -1.05
C TYR A 159 0.13 4.82 -0.31
N PHE A 160 -0.63 5.38 0.61
CA PHE A 160 -1.84 4.77 1.12
C PHE A 160 -2.99 5.08 0.18
N GLY A 161 -3.79 4.08 -0.16
CA GLY A 161 -4.94 4.22 -1.06
C GLY A 161 -6.18 3.52 -0.52
N LYS A 162 -7.34 3.83 -1.11
CA LYS A 162 -8.55 3.07 -0.85
C LYS A 162 -8.35 1.61 -1.27
N ALA A 163 -9.01 0.68 -0.58
CA ALA A 163 -9.07 -0.70 -1.02
C ALA A 163 -9.72 -0.76 -2.41
N ASP A 164 -9.28 -1.70 -3.23
CA ASP A 164 -9.93 -1.93 -4.51
C ASP A 164 -11.37 -2.37 -4.30
N ALA A 165 -12.27 -1.92 -5.15
CA ALA A 165 -13.65 -2.41 -5.13
C ALA A 165 -13.65 -3.94 -5.37
N PRO A 166 -14.54 -4.69 -4.70
CA PRO A 166 -14.66 -6.12 -4.97
C PRO A 166 -14.89 -6.36 -6.47
N THR A 167 -14.04 -7.18 -7.08
CA THR A 167 -14.16 -7.54 -8.51
C THR A 167 -15.04 -8.76 -8.74
N THR A 168 -15.39 -9.48 -7.68
CA THR A 168 -16.26 -10.65 -7.72
C THR A 168 -17.50 -10.41 -6.88
N ALA A 169 -18.66 -10.77 -7.41
CA ALA A 169 -19.88 -10.78 -6.63
C ALA A 169 -19.77 -11.79 -5.47
N PRO A 170 -20.45 -11.55 -4.35
CA PRO A 170 -20.60 -12.55 -3.30
C PRO A 170 -21.15 -13.86 -3.87
N SER A 171 -20.85 -14.99 -3.22
CA SER A 171 -21.45 -16.26 -3.61
C SER A 171 -22.97 -16.22 -3.49
N VAL A 172 -23.64 -16.89 -4.41
CA VAL A 172 -25.10 -16.99 -4.38
C VAL A 172 -25.55 -17.61 -3.06
N PRO A 173 -26.53 -17.01 -2.36
CA PRO A 173 -27.07 -17.60 -1.14
C PRO A 173 -27.65 -18.98 -1.38
N THR A 174 -27.45 -19.91 -0.45
CA THR A 174 -27.87 -21.31 -0.55
C THR A 174 -29.20 -21.62 0.15
N GLN A 175 -29.76 -20.65 0.87
CA GLN A 175 -31.02 -20.83 1.59
C GLN A 175 -32.20 -20.95 0.63
N GLY A 176 -33.18 -21.79 0.95
CA GLY A 176 -34.40 -21.91 0.16
C GLY A 176 -35.22 -20.62 0.20
N ALA A 177 -35.76 -20.20 -0.95
CA ALA A 177 -36.51 -18.95 -1.07
C ALA A 177 -37.71 -18.83 -0.07
N SER A 178 -38.31 -19.96 0.31
CA SER A 178 -39.39 -20.00 1.30
C SER A 178 -38.98 -19.68 2.73
N THR A 179 -37.68 -19.71 3.03
CA THR A 179 -37.12 -19.44 4.38
C THR A 179 -36.46 -18.09 4.49
N VAL A 180 -36.50 -17.27 3.42
CA VAL A 180 -35.79 -15.99 3.32
C VAL A 180 -36.78 -14.86 3.09
N LYS A 181 -36.61 -13.76 3.83
CA LYS A 181 -37.17 -12.45 3.50
C LYS A 181 -36.06 -11.57 2.94
N SER A 182 -36.02 -11.41 1.61
CA SER A 182 -35.00 -10.59 0.96
C SER A 182 -35.35 -9.12 1.00
N LEU A 183 -34.36 -8.29 1.33
CA LEU A 183 -34.44 -6.84 1.19
C LEU A 183 -33.79 -6.39 -0.13
N PHE A 184 -32.68 -7.04 -0.51
CA PHE A 184 -31.98 -6.80 -1.77
C PHE A 184 -31.22 -8.07 -2.18
N SER A 185 -31.57 -8.67 -3.31
CA SER A 185 -30.86 -9.82 -3.84
C SER A 185 -31.31 -10.12 -5.28
N ASP A 186 -30.37 -10.52 -6.13
CA ASP A 186 -30.68 -11.03 -7.47
C ASP A 186 -31.19 -12.48 -7.43
N SER A 187 -30.99 -13.19 -6.30
CA SER A 187 -31.35 -14.60 -6.13
C SER A 187 -32.73 -14.81 -5.50
N TYR A 188 -33.32 -13.78 -4.92
CA TYR A 188 -34.61 -13.84 -4.23
C TYR A 188 -35.50 -12.67 -4.62
N SER A 189 -36.82 -12.88 -4.60
CA SER A 189 -37.76 -11.77 -4.72
C SER A 189 -37.67 -10.88 -3.48
N ASN A 190 -37.46 -9.58 -3.70
CA ASN A 190 -37.41 -8.62 -2.63
C ASN A 190 -38.78 -8.42 -1.97
N ALA A 191 -38.78 -8.07 -0.70
CA ALA A 191 -40.03 -7.74 0.00
C ALA A 191 -40.74 -6.56 -0.68
N VAL A 192 -42.04 -6.66 -0.86
CA VAL A 192 -42.87 -5.70 -1.65
C VAL A 192 -42.87 -4.29 -1.08
N GLU A 193 -42.54 -4.13 0.20
CA GLU A 193 -42.56 -2.84 0.91
C GLU A 193 -41.16 -2.30 1.23
N THR A 194 -40.19 -2.63 0.41
CA THR A 194 -38.81 -2.13 0.62
C THR A 194 -38.74 -0.68 0.15
N THR A 195 -38.76 0.28 1.04
CA THR A 195 -38.42 1.67 0.76
C THR A 195 -37.03 1.98 1.28
N TRP A 196 -36.19 2.49 0.40
CA TRP A 196 -34.84 2.95 0.77
C TRP A 196 -35.00 4.39 1.31
N SER A 197 -34.80 4.59 2.60
CA SER A 197 -34.78 5.93 3.15
C SER A 197 -33.55 6.68 2.71
N THR A 198 -33.71 7.82 2.07
CA THR A 198 -32.62 8.71 1.71
C THR A 198 -32.31 9.75 2.79
N THR A 199 -33.07 9.77 3.88
CA THR A 199 -32.92 10.74 4.97
C THR A 199 -32.91 10.03 6.32
N TRP A 200 -31.74 9.51 6.69
CA TRP A 200 -31.52 8.86 7.99
C TRP A 200 -31.53 9.85 9.17
N ASP A 201 -31.38 11.16 8.90
CA ASP A 201 -31.29 12.21 9.94
C ASP A 201 -32.62 12.71 10.47
N SER A 202 -33.75 12.14 10.08
CA SER A 202 -35.09 12.59 10.49
C SER A 202 -35.81 11.64 11.45
N VAL A 203 -35.11 10.72 12.08
CA VAL A 203 -35.65 9.88 13.15
C VAL A 203 -35.31 10.55 14.47
N THR A 204 -36.20 11.42 14.94
CA THR A 204 -36.25 11.93 16.32
C THR A 204 -36.96 10.95 17.24
#